data_85ac1fe632d8287318c3003a1205ba97
#
_entry.id   85ac1fe632d8287318c3003a1205ba97
#
_cell.length_a   1.000
_cell.length_b   1.000
_cell.length_c   1.000
_cell.angle_alpha   90.00
_cell.angle_beta   90.00
_cell.angle_gamma   90.00
#
_symmetry.space_group_name_H-M   'P 1'
#
loop_
_entity.id
_entity.type
_entity.pdbx_description
1 polymer ?
#
loop_
_entity_poly.entity_id
_entity_poly.type
_entity_poly.pdbx_seq_one_letter_code
_entity_poly.pdbx_strand_id
1 'polypeptide(L)' 'MVGNYGDCEPVGEGVYELIFDTGPGYRVYFGIDGNEVILLGGGDKSTQVSDIRKAKEYWKDYNA' A
#
# COMPACT_ATOMS: atom_id res chain seq x y z
N MET A 1 13.03 10.79 11.10
CA MET A 1 12.54 10.06 10.40
C MET A 1 11.62 9.17 11.02
N VAL A 2 11.03 8.60 10.39
CA VAL A 2 9.85 8.00 10.81
C VAL A 2 9.90 6.52 10.72
N GLY A 3 11.03 5.97 10.76
CA GLY A 3 11.20 4.58 10.51
C GLY A 3 10.55 3.66 11.47
N ASN A 4 9.99 4.18 12.52
CA ASN A 4 9.42 3.30 13.51
C ASN A 4 7.94 3.07 13.36
N TYR A 5 7.34 3.61 12.34
CA TYR A 5 5.92 3.42 12.20
C TYR A 5 5.53 2.07 11.72
N GLY A 6 6.42 1.37 11.13
CA GLY A 6 6.12 0.10 10.52
C GLY A 6 6.99 -0.06 9.29
N ASP A 7 6.77 -1.10 8.54
CA ASP A 7 7.59 -1.40 7.38
C ASP A 7 6.92 -0.91 6.12
N CYS A 8 7.70 -0.32 5.24
CA CYS A 8 7.22 0.11 3.94
C CYS A 8 7.97 -0.68 2.89
N GLU A 9 7.26 -1.43 2.06
CA GLU A 9 7.88 -2.32 1.09
C GLU A 9 7.19 -2.21 -0.26
N PRO A 10 7.94 -2.32 -1.36
CA PRO A 10 7.31 -2.38 -2.66
C PRO A 10 6.62 -3.73 -2.86
N VAL A 11 5.44 -3.70 -3.46
CA VAL A 11 4.72 -4.93 -3.78
C VAL A 11 4.65 -5.13 -5.29
N GLY A 12 5.33 -4.29 -6.06
CA GLY A 12 5.40 -4.42 -7.50
C GLY A 12 4.54 -3.40 -8.21
N GLU A 13 4.83 -3.17 -9.46
CA GLU A 13 4.05 -2.31 -10.35
C GLU A 13 3.88 -0.88 -9.85
N GLY A 14 4.82 -0.41 -9.04
CA GLY A 14 4.77 0.95 -8.52
C GLY A 14 3.93 1.13 -7.27
N VAL A 15 3.44 0.05 -6.71
CA VAL A 15 2.63 0.10 -5.49
C VAL A 15 3.49 -0.26 -4.29
N TYR A 16 3.26 0.43 -3.19
CA TYR A 16 3.96 0.21 -1.93
C TYR A 16 2.96 -0.17 -0.85
N GLU A 17 3.45 -0.96 0.09
CA GLU A 17 2.66 -1.42 1.23
C GLU A 17 3.27 -0.86 2.49
N LEU A 18 2.47 -0.21 3.32
CA LEU A 18 2.89 0.25 4.64
C LEU A 18 2.22 -0.64 5.66
N ILE A 19 3.01 -1.29 6.49
CA ILE A 19 2.53 -2.30 7.43
C ILE A 19 2.57 -1.71 8.83
N PHE A 20 1.43 -1.77 9.50
CA PHE A 20 1.33 -1.36 10.90
C PHE A 20 1.29 -2.63 11.74
N ASP A 21 2.28 -2.77 12.59
CA ASP A 21 2.46 -3.99 13.37
C ASP A 21 1.67 -3.93 14.67
N THR A 22 0.38 -3.69 14.56
CA THR A 22 -0.53 -3.65 15.70
C THR A 22 -1.84 -4.32 15.30
N GLY A 23 -2.52 -4.86 16.29
CA GLY A 23 -3.80 -5.50 16.07
C GLY A 23 -3.70 -6.61 15.03
N PRO A 24 -4.62 -6.67 14.09
CA PRO A 24 -4.61 -7.74 13.08
C PRO A 24 -3.60 -7.54 11.96
N GLY A 25 -2.67 -6.59 12.10
CA GLY A 25 -1.70 -6.33 11.05
C GLY A 25 -2.26 -5.47 9.94
N TYR A 26 -2.61 -4.24 10.28
CA TYR A 26 -3.18 -3.32 9.29
C TYR A 26 -2.16 -2.94 8.22
N ARG A 27 -2.66 -2.74 7.01
CA ARG A 27 -1.83 -2.39 5.86
C ARG A 27 -2.49 -1.30 5.04
N VAL A 28 -1.66 -0.41 4.51
CA VAL A 28 -2.12 0.65 3.62
C VAL A 28 -1.30 0.57 2.35
N TYR A 29 -1.96 0.68 1.21
CA TYR A 29 -1.30 0.61 -0.10
C TYR A 29 -1.33 1.97 -0.76
N PHE A 30 -0.23 2.34 -1.38
CA PHE A 30 -0.12 3.65 -1.99
C PHE A 30 0.83 3.64 -3.17
N GLY A 31 0.69 4.63 -4.04
CA GLY A 31 1.63 4.91 -5.11
C GLY A 31 2.18 6.31 -4.93
N ILE A 32 3.24 6.63 -5.64
CA ILE A 32 3.84 7.95 -5.57
C ILE A 32 3.78 8.59 -6.94
N ASP A 33 3.21 9.79 -6.99
CA ASP A 33 3.10 10.56 -8.21
C ASP A 33 3.80 11.89 -7.98
N GLY A 34 5.05 11.99 -8.43
CA GLY A 34 5.86 13.16 -8.16
C GLY A 34 6.06 13.34 -6.67
N ASN A 35 5.48 14.39 -6.11
CA ASN A 35 5.57 14.67 -4.69
C ASN A 35 4.36 14.20 -3.90
N GLU A 36 3.42 13.53 -4.55
CA GLU A 36 2.17 13.18 -3.91
C GLU A 36 2.08 11.71 -3.62
N VAL A 37 1.51 11.38 -2.48
CA VAL A 37 1.21 10.01 -2.12
C VAL A 37 -0.26 9.76 -2.46
N ILE A 38 -0.49 8.78 -3.30
CA ILE A 38 -1.84 8.44 -3.75
C ILE A 38 -2.28 7.18 -3.03
N LEU A 39 -3.27 7.30 -2.18
CA LEU A 39 -3.76 6.14 -1.44
C LEU A 39 -4.56 5.24 -2.35
N LEU A 40 -4.28 3.95 -2.31
CA LEU A 40 -4.88 2.98 -3.21
C LEU A 40 -5.76 1.97 -2.49
N GLY A 41 -5.70 1.94 -1.18
CA GLY A 41 -6.54 1.04 -0.42
C GLY A 41 -5.85 0.59 0.86
N GLY A 42 -6.49 -0.30 1.57
CA GLY A 42 -5.96 -0.81 2.81
C GLY A 42 -6.78 -1.99 3.29
N GLY A 43 -6.27 -2.64 4.31
CA GLY A 43 -6.94 -3.77 4.90
C GLY A 43 -6.07 -4.35 5.98
N ASP A 44 -6.24 -5.63 6.25
CA ASP A 44 -5.44 -6.30 7.25
C ASP A 44 -4.74 -7.50 6.62
N LYS A 45 -4.10 -8.28 7.47
CA LYS A 45 -3.34 -9.41 6.99
C LYS A 45 -4.22 -10.45 6.29
N SER A 46 -5.47 -10.57 6.72
CA SER A 46 -6.36 -11.60 6.17
C SER A 46 -6.82 -11.29 4.75
N THR A 47 -6.79 -10.01 4.34
CA THR A 47 -7.24 -9.62 3.00
C THR A 47 -6.10 -9.15 2.13
N GLN A 48 -4.87 -9.39 2.55
CA GLN A 48 -3.69 -8.82 1.90
C GLN A 48 -3.61 -9.12 0.40
N VAL A 49 -3.83 -10.36 0.00
CA VAL A 49 -3.64 -10.75 -1.39
C VAL A 49 -4.62 -10.01 -2.29
N SER A 50 -5.89 -9.96 -1.92
CA SER A 50 -6.87 -9.28 -2.75
C SER A 50 -6.69 -7.77 -2.70
N ASP A 51 -6.26 -7.23 -1.56
CA ASP A 51 -6.05 -5.79 -1.43
C ASP A 51 -4.89 -5.33 -2.29
N ILE A 52 -3.81 -6.09 -2.35
CA ILE A 52 -2.68 -5.78 -3.21
C ILE A 52 -3.11 -5.76 -4.67
N ARG A 53 -3.89 -6.77 -5.09
CA ARG A 53 -4.35 -6.83 -6.46
C ARG A 53 -5.20 -5.62 -6.82
N LYS A 54 -6.12 -5.25 -5.93
CA LYS A 54 -6.97 -4.08 -6.16
C LYS A 54 -6.16 -2.80 -6.22
N ALA A 55 -5.17 -2.67 -5.34
CA ALA A 55 -4.32 -1.49 -5.33
C ALA A 55 -3.57 -1.35 -6.65
N LYS A 56 -3.07 -2.46 -7.18
CA LYS A 56 -2.35 -2.44 -8.46
C LYS A 56 -3.28 -2.06 -9.60
N GLU A 57 -4.52 -2.53 -9.59
CA GLU A 57 -5.49 -2.17 -10.60
C GLU A 57 -5.81 -0.69 -10.54
N TYR A 58 -6.04 -0.16 -9.35
CA TYR A 58 -6.27 1.27 -9.17
C TYR A 58 -5.11 2.10 -9.68
N TRP A 59 -3.90 1.68 -9.34
CA TRP A 59 -2.71 2.43 -9.74
C TRP A 59 -2.56 2.43 -11.26
N LYS A 60 -2.85 1.30 -11.89
CA LYS A 60 -2.80 1.21 -13.33
C LYS A 60 -3.82 2.14 -13.98
N ASP A 61 -5.04 2.18 -13.44
CA ASP A 61 -6.08 3.07 -13.96
C ASP A 61 -5.71 4.53 -13.75
N TYR A 62 -5.14 4.84 -12.60
CA TYR A 62 -4.72 6.20 -12.29
C TYR A 62 -3.69 6.70 -13.29
N ASN A 63 -2.80 5.83 -13.72
CA ASN A 63 -1.71 6.19 -14.64
C ASN A 63 -2.06 6.01 -16.11
N ALA A 64 -3.23 5.56 -16.41
CA ALA A 64 -3.63 5.28 -17.79
C ALA A 64 -3.90 6.57 -18.59
#